data_3b809a6ceaf45b77712941f252612ae7
#
_entry.id   3b809a6ceaf45b77712941f252612ae7
#
_cell.length_a   1.000
_cell.length_b   1.000
_cell.length_c   1.000
_cell.angle_alpha   90.00
_cell.angle_beta   90.00
_cell.angle_gamma   90.00
#
_symmetry.space_group_name_H-M   'P 1'
#
loop_
_entity.id
_entity.type
_entity.pdbx_description
1 polymer ?
#
loop_
_entity_poly.entity_id
_entity_poly.type
_entity_poly.pdbx_seq_one_letter_code
_entity_poly.pdbx_strand_id
1 'polypeptide(L)'
;MSKEIKLKFLTLTWKKVQQLSYKVCDQILKEGFKPDVIVGVMRGGWIPARIMLDILDVSTLAALEIKFYKGIGEVKERPVLTQPLIVDIRDKKVLIVDDVVDTGKSLSVAVETLKLYGPLQIKTAALVVKPWSIINPDFYALKTDAWVIFPWEIRETVKEILKSLNMSIKRKEKLEKIAEIISKQTGLKKSEVLRTLKILRKEKCLS
;
A
#
# COMPACT_ATOMS: atom_id res chain seq x y z
N MET A 1 9.17 26.48 17.80
CA MET A 1 9.89 25.20 17.64
C MET A 1 9.07 24.31 16.74
N SER A 2 9.56 23.97 15.56
CA SER A 2 8.89 23.02 14.65
C SER A 2 8.98 21.63 15.26
N LYS A 3 7.82 20.98 15.51
CA LYS A 3 7.78 19.57 15.89
C LYS A 3 8.36 18.77 14.70
N GLU A 4 9.54 18.19 14.87
CA GLU A 4 10.09 17.24 13.93
C GLU A 4 9.41 15.88 14.09
N ILE A 5 9.01 15.30 12.97
CA ILE A 5 8.54 13.93 12.95
C ILE A 5 9.79 13.04 13.01
N LYS A 6 9.96 12.27 14.09
CA LYS A 6 11.09 11.33 14.25
C LYS A 6 10.96 10.07 13.36
N LEU A 7 10.12 10.08 12.35
CA LEU A 7 9.92 8.96 11.42
C LEU A 7 10.89 9.09 10.24
N LYS A 8 11.52 7.97 9.87
CA LYS A 8 12.24 7.88 8.60
C LYS A 8 11.21 7.65 7.49
N PHE A 9 11.33 8.40 6.40
CA PHE A 9 10.47 8.24 5.23
C PHE A 9 11.25 7.61 4.08
N LEU A 10 10.58 6.75 3.32
CA LEU A 10 11.05 6.19 2.06
C LEU A 10 10.02 6.52 0.98
N THR A 11 10.30 7.55 0.21
CA THR A 11 9.42 7.97 -0.89
C THR A 11 9.78 7.20 -2.17
N LEU A 12 8.81 6.45 -2.68
CA LEU A 12 8.94 5.69 -3.91
C LEU A 12 8.40 6.47 -5.10
N THR A 13 9.13 6.42 -6.21
CA THR A 13 8.67 6.93 -7.51
C THR A 13 8.01 5.80 -8.31
N TRP A 14 7.22 6.13 -9.35
CA TRP A 14 6.66 5.14 -10.28
C TRP A 14 7.73 4.23 -10.87
N LYS A 15 8.88 4.79 -11.27
CA LYS A 15 10.03 4.02 -11.75
C LYS A 15 10.53 3.03 -10.71
N LYS A 16 10.59 3.45 -9.43
CA LYS A 16 11.04 2.57 -8.34
C LYS A 16 10.02 1.47 -8.06
N VAL A 17 8.73 1.77 -8.08
CA VAL A 17 7.66 0.76 -7.97
C VAL A 17 7.81 -0.30 -9.04
N GLN A 18 8.00 0.10 -10.30
CA GLN A 18 8.22 -0.83 -11.40
C GLN A 18 9.46 -1.70 -11.19
N GLN A 19 10.59 -1.11 -10.78
CA GLN A 19 11.82 -1.86 -10.47
C GLN A 19 11.62 -2.88 -9.35
N LEU A 20 10.87 -2.52 -8.30
CA LEU A 20 10.56 -3.44 -7.20
C LEU A 20 9.64 -4.57 -7.69
N SER A 21 8.66 -4.27 -8.56
CA SER A 21 7.79 -5.28 -9.16
C SER A 21 8.59 -6.28 -10.00
N TYR A 22 9.52 -5.82 -10.85
CA TYR A 22 10.43 -6.71 -11.58
C TYR A 22 11.23 -7.61 -10.63
N LYS A 23 11.81 -7.04 -9.57
CA LYS A 23 12.58 -7.82 -8.58
C LYS A 23 11.75 -8.93 -7.92
N VAL A 24 10.47 -8.69 -7.65
CA VAL A 24 9.55 -9.71 -7.12
C VAL A 24 9.24 -10.76 -8.18
N CYS A 25 8.95 -10.35 -9.42
CA CYS A 25 8.69 -11.27 -10.52
C CYS A 25 9.89 -12.18 -10.82
N ASP A 26 11.12 -11.65 -10.77
CA ASP A 26 12.34 -12.44 -10.94
C ASP A 26 12.46 -13.56 -9.90
N GLN A 27 12.06 -13.31 -8.65
CA GLN A 27 12.02 -14.33 -7.59
C GLN A 27 10.97 -15.41 -7.90
N ILE A 28 9.77 -15.00 -8.34
CA ILE A 28 8.67 -15.90 -8.69
C ILE A 28 9.08 -16.80 -9.87
N LEU A 29 9.67 -16.23 -10.92
CA LEU A 29 10.14 -16.96 -12.08
C LEU A 29 11.28 -17.92 -11.74
N LYS A 30 12.22 -17.50 -10.88
CA LYS A 30 13.33 -18.33 -10.41
C LYS A 30 12.85 -19.53 -9.60
N GLU A 31 11.78 -19.39 -8.81
CA GLU A 31 11.16 -20.50 -8.07
C GLU A 31 10.36 -21.43 -8.99
N GLY A 32 10.07 -21.02 -10.23
CA GLY A 32 9.25 -21.78 -11.17
C GLY A 32 7.75 -21.74 -10.84
N PHE A 33 7.31 -20.79 -9.99
CA PHE A 33 5.90 -20.62 -9.69
C PHE A 33 5.20 -19.90 -10.83
N LYS A 34 4.19 -20.55 -11.41
CA LYS A 34 3.35 -20.02 -12.49
C LYS A 34 1.93 -19.83 -11.97
N PRO A 35 1.52 -18.62 -11.56
CA PRO A 35 0.16 -18.37 -11.10
C PRO A 35 -0.85 -18.40 -12.25
N ASP A 36 -2.02 -18.98 -12.02
CA ASP A 36 -3.17 -18.93 -12.93
C ASP A 36 -3.97 -17.64 -12.71
N VAL A 37 -3.95 -17.12 -11.48
CA VAL A 37 -4.68 -15.92 -11.06
C VAL A 37 -3.80 -15.07 -10.16
N ILE A 38 -3.79 -13.76 -10.41
CA ILE A 38 -3.22 -12.78 -9.49
C ILE A 38 -4.35 -12.07 -8.76
N VAL A 39 -4.25 -11.98 -7.44
CA VAL A 39 -5.23 -11.30 -6.57
C VAL A 39 -4.55 -10.12 -5.88
N GLY A 40 -4.92 -8.90 -6.26
CA GLY A 40 -4.45 -7.69 -5.60
C GLY A 40 -5.26 -7.37 -4.34
N VAL A 41 -4.57 -7.15 -3.23
CA VAL A 41 -5.21 -6.64 -1.99
C VAL A 41 -5.47 -5.15 -2.15
N MET A 42 -6.74 -4.77 -2.18
CA MET A 42 -7.09 -3.36 -2.38
C MET A 42 -6.89 -2.55 -1.09
N ARG A 43 -6.48 -1.30 -1.24
CA ARG A 43 -6.33 -0.52 -2.49
C ARG A 43 -4.93 -0.59 -3.10
N GLY A 44 -3.88 -0.56 -2.28
CA GLY A 44 -2.49 -0.36 -2.73
C GLY A 44 -1.94 -1.54 -3.53
N GLY A 45 -2.22 -2.77 -3.13
CA GLY A 45 -1.77 -4.00 -3.80
C GLY A 45 -2.30 -4.20 -5.22
N TRP A 46 -3.39 -3.50 -5.61
CA TRP A 46 -3.91 -3.55 -6.97
C TRP A 46 -2.89 -3.07 -8.03
N ILE A 47 -2.09 -2.06 -7.68
CA ILE A 47 -1.14 -1.45 -8.63
C ILE A 47 0.02 -2.40 -8.93
N PRO A 48 0.76 -2.93 -7.94
CA PRO A 48 1.78 -3.92 -8.23
C PRO A 48 1.22 -5.22 -8.83
N ALA A 49 0.01 -5.65 -8.45
CA ALA A 49 -0.64 -6.80 -9.05
C ALA A 49 -0.84 -6.63 -10.57
N ARG A 50 -1.29 -5.44 -11.02
CA ARG A 50 -1.44 -5.13 -12.45
C ARG A 50 -0.09 -5.14 -13.18
N ILE A 51 0.97 -4.65 -12.56
CA ILE A 51 2.31 -4.67 -13.14
C ILE A 51 2.83 -6.11 -13.26
N MET A 52 2.70 -6.90 -12.19
CA MET A 52 3.15 -8.29 -12.15
C MET A 52 2.39 -9.19 -13.12
N LEU A 53 1.09 -8.92 -13.33
CA LEU A 53 0.27 -9.63 -14.30
C LEU A 53 0.86 -9.59 -15.71
N ASP A 54 1.31 -8.41 -16.14
CA ASP A 54 1.94 -8.21 -17.44
C ASP A 54 3.29 -8.93 -17.55
N ILE A 55 4.12 -8.81 -16.50
CA ILE A 55 5.47 -9.42 -16.48
C ILE A 55 5.40 -10.96 -16.43
N LEU A 56 4.44 -11.51 -15.69
CA LEU A 56 4.29 -12.96 -15.51
C LEU A 56 3.40 -13.62 -16.56
N ASP A 57 2.90 -12.86 -17.53
CA ASP A 57 1.99 -13.31 -18.61
C ASP A 57 0.75 -14.06 -18.06
N VAL A 58 0.13 -13.48 -17.03
CA VAL A 58 -1.09 -14.02 -16.43
C VAL A 58 -2.30 -13.28 -16.98
N SER A 59 -3.34 -14.00 -17.39
CA SER A 59 -4.53 -13.39 -17.98
C SER A 59 -5.57 -12.92 -16.97
N THR A 60 -5.59 -13.48 -15.77
CA THR A 60 -6.65 -13.24 -14.78
C THR A 60 -6.14 -12.40 -13.61
N LEU A 61 -6.70 -11.19 -13.51
CA LEU A 61 -6.50 -10.29 -12.37
C LEU A 61 -7.80 -10.15 -11.59
N ALA A 62 -7.72 -10.38 -10.30
CA ALA A 62 -8.84 -10.22 -9.38
C ALA A 62 -8.43 -9.34 -8.19
N ALA A 63 -9.40 -8.87 -7.43
CA ALA A 63 -9.17 -8.06 -6.25
C ALA A 63 -10.01 -8.54 -5.08
N LEU A 64 -9.50 -8.32 -3.88
CA LEU A 64 -10.28 -8.35 -2.64
C LEU A 64 -9.96 -7.09 -1.81
N GLU A 65 -10.92 -6.62 -1.04
CA GLU A 65 -10.70 -5.46 -0.18
C GLU A 65 -10.79 -5.84 1.29
N ILE A 66 -9.75 -5.47 2.04
CA ILE A 66 -9.69 -5.64 3.49
C ILE A 66 -9.54 -4.26 4.12
N LYS A 67 -10.50 -3.88 4.97
CA LYS A 67 -10.47 -2.63 5.73
C LYS A 67 -10.28 -2.90 7.21
N PHE A 68 -9.62 -1.98 7.89
CA PHE A 68 -9.51 -2.01 9.33
C PHE A 68 -10.63 -1.18 9.94
N TYR A 69 -11.43 -1.83 10.77
CA TYR A 69 -12.49 -1.17 11.52
C TYR A 69 -12.18 -1.19 13.01
N LYS A 70 -12.48 -0.07 13.64
CA LYS A 70 -12.44 0.08 15.10
C LYS A 70 -13.86 0.04 15.61
N GLY A 71 -14.20 -0.97 16.38
CA GLY A 71 -15.51 -1.07 17.02
C GLY A 71 -15.71 0.03 18.08
N ILE A 72 -16.97 0.36 18.38
CA ILE A 72 -17.31 1.32 19.44
C ILE A 72 -16.77 0.77 20.77
N GLY A 73 -15.87 1.54 21.43
CA GLY A 73 -15.22 1.13 22.68
C GLY A 73 -14.02 0.18 22.52
N GLU A 74 -13.65 -0.22 21.32
CA GLU A 74 -12.48 -1.08 21.11
C GLU A 74 -11.20 -0.25 20.94
N VAL A 75 -10.10 -0.74 21.50
CA VAL A 75 -8.77 -0.11 21.38
C VAL A 75 -8.05 -0.58 20.11
N LYS A 76 -8.32 -1.81 19.65
CA LYS A 76 -7.66 -2.44 18.51
C LYS A 76 -8.56 -2.47 17.27
N GLU A 77 -8.00 -2.11 16.13
CA GLU A 77 -8.64 -2.29 14.84
C GLU A 77 -8.61 -3.76 14.41
N ARG A 78 -9.70 -4.21 13.79
CA ARG A 78 -9.81 -5.55 13.21
C ARG A 78 -9.87 -5.47 11.69
N PRO A 79 -9.11 -6.33 10.97
CA PRO A 79 -9.25 -6.45 9.52
C PRO A 79 -10.59 -7.12 9.19
N VAL A 80 -11.34 -6.53 8.27
CA VAL A 80 -12.64 -7.01 7.79
C VAL A 80 -12.60 -7.07 6.27
N LEU A 81 -13.01 -8.21 5.71
CA LEU A 81 -13.21 -8.35 4.27
C LEU A 81 -14.45 -7.54 3.85
N THR A 82 -14.24 -6.48 3.09
CA THR A 82 -15.32 -5.59 2.62
C THR A 82 -15.72 -5.85 1.17
N GLN A 83 -14.81 -6.42 0.37
CA GLN A 83 -15.09 -6.88 -0.98
C GLN A 83 -14.51 -8.29 -1.15
N PRO A 84 -15.37 -9.33 -1.30
CA PRO A 84 -14.93 -10.70 -1.53
C PRO A 84 -14.39 -10.88 -2.95
N LEU A 85 -13.66 -11.99 -3.16
CA LEU A 85 -13.22 -12.40 -4.47
C LEU A 85 -14.43 -12.86 -5.31
N ILE A 86 -14.53 -12.42 -6.57
CA ILE A 86 -15.63 -12.77 -7.48
C ILE A 86 -15.20 -13.88 -8.46
N VAL A 87 -13.89 -14.05 -8.68
CA VAL A 87 -13.35 -15.02 -9.64
C VAL A 87 -13.24 -16.40 -9.00
N ASP A 88 -13.59 -17.46 -9.75
CA ASP A 88 -13.37 -18.84 -9.33
C ASP A 88 -11.87 -19.17 -9.35
N ILE A 89 -11.35 -19.53 -8.18
CA ILE A 89 -9.95 -19.90 -7.98
C ILE A 89 -9.77 -21.38 -7.57
N ARG A 90 -10.83 -22.19 -7.63
CA ARG A 90 -10.76 -23.59 -7.31
C ARG A 90 -9.76 -24.30 -8.23
N ASP A 91 -8.90 -25.12 -7.62
CA ASP A 91 -7.84 -25.86 -8.30
C ASP A 91 -6.83 -24.97 -9.06
N LYS A 92 -6.78 -23.65 -8.76
CA LYS A 92 -5.88 -22.67 -9.37
C LYS A 92 -4.67 -22.38 -8.47
N LYS A 93 -3.55 -22.06 -9.11
CA LYS A 93 -2.40 -21.45 -8.44
C LYS A 93 -2.62 -19.95 -8.32
N VAL A 94 -2.68 -19.45 -7.12
CA VAL A 94 -3.02 -18.04 -6.82
C VAL A 94 -1.82 -17.30 -6.27
N LEU A 95 -1.53 -16.12 -6.83
CA LEU A 95 -0.58 -15.16 -6.29
C LEU A 95 -1.34 -14.01 -5.65
N ILE A 96 -1.25 -13.88 -4.32
CA ILE A 96 -1.79 -12.71 -3.60
C ILE A 96 -0.72 -11.63 -3.59
N VAL A 97 -1.07 -10.41 -4.00
CA VAL A 97 -0.14 -9.28 -4.10
C VAL A 97 -0.63 -8.11 -3.24
N ASP A 98 0.27 -7.61 -2.39
CA ASP A 98 0.08 -6.36 -1.66
C ASP A 98 1.21 -5.36 -1.99
N ASP A 99 1.04 -4.08 -1.69
CA ASP A 99 2.11 -3.09 -1.86
C ASP A 99 3.06 -3.08 -0.65
N VAL A 100 2.51 -3.11 0.56
CA VAL A 100 3.28 -3.17 1.80
C VAL A 100 2.65 -4.13 2.81
N VAL A 101 3.45 -5.04 3.30
CA VAL A 101 3.07 -5.88 4.44
C VAL A 101 3.61 -5.21 5.72
N ASP A 102 2.76 -4.45 6.38
CA ASP A 102 3.11 -3.74 7.61
C ASP A 102 3.01 -4.68 8.82
N THR A 103 1.85 -4.83 9.43
CA THR A 103 1.65 -5.78 10.52
C THR A 103 1.45 -7.21 10.02
N GLY A 104 1.12 -7.40 8.76
CA GLY A 104 0.81 -8.69 8.14
C GLY A 104 -0.65 -9.13 8.30
N LYS A 105 -1.46 -8.40 9.07
CA LYS A 105 -2.85 -8.79 9.35
C LYS A 105 -3.73 -8.85 8.10
N SER A 106 -3.63 -7.87 7.18
CA SER A 106 -4.40 -7.89 5.91
C SER A 106 -4.03 -9.11 5.07
N LEU A 107 -2.73 -9.36 4.92
CA LEU A 107 -2.25 -10.49 4.13
C LEU A 107 -2.67 -11.82 4.74
N SER A 108 -2.63 -11.97 6.09
CA SER A 108 -3.11 -13.16 6.79
C SER A 108 -4.60 -13.41 6.51
N VAL A 109 -5.44 -12.39 6.66
CA VAL A 109 -6.89 -12.51 6.37
C VAL A 109 -7.14 -12.82 4.90
N ALA A 110 -6.37 -12.23 3.98
CA ALA A 110 -6.47 -12.55 2.55
C ALA A 110 -6.18 -14.03 2.29
N VAL A 111 -5.07 -14.55 2.83
CA VAL A 111 -4.68 -15.96 2.68
C VAL A 111 -5.74 -16.90 3.27
N GLU A 112 -6.18 -16.64 4.51
CA GLU A 112 -7.19 -17.47 5.19
C GLU A 112 -8.52 -17.45 4.43
N THR A 113 -8.94 -16.29 3.95
CA THR A 113 -10.16 -16.17 3.15
C THR A 113 -10.06 -16.97 1.85
N LEU A 114 -8.98 -16.80 1.10
CA LEU A 114 -8.85 -17.44 -0.20
C LEU A 114 -8.67 -18.95 -0.10
N LYS A 115 -8.14 -19.49 0.99
CA LYS A 115 -8.11 -20.94 1.25
C LYS A 115 -9.51 -21.58 1.24
N LEU A 116 -10.54 -20.85 1.66
CA LEU A 116 -11.92 -21.33 1.68
C LEU A 116 -12.51 -21.53 0.27
N TYR A 117 -11.91 -20.91 -0.75
CA TYR A 117 -12.33 -21.07 -2.15
C TYR A 117 -11.68 -22.26 -2.86
N GLY A 118 -10.86 -23.07 -2.15
CA GLY A 118 -10.28 -24.31 -2.66
C GLY A 118 -9.20 -24.14 -3.74
N PRO A 119 -8.28 -23.18 -3.65
CA PRO A 119 -7.17 -23.07 -4.59
C PRO A 119 -6.21 -24.27 -4.48
N LEU A 120 -5.55 -24.63 -5.58
CA LEU A 120 -4.50 -25.65 -5.60
C LEU A 120 -3.28 -25.21 -4.76
N GLN A 121 -2.89 -23.95 -4.90
CA GLN A 121 -1.75 -23.38 -4.21
C GLN A 121 -1.92 -21.87 -4.05
N ILE A 122 -1.51 -21.32 -2.91
CA ILE A 122 -1.42 -19.89 -2.68
C ILE A 122 0.05 -19.52 -2.41
N LYS A 123 0.53 -18.49 -3.11
CA LYS A 123 1.75 -17.77 -2.81
C LYS A 123 1.45 -16.30 -2.61
N THR A 124 2.30 -15.63 -1.85
CA THR A 124 2.13 -14.24 -1.46
C THR A 124 3.30 -13.40 -1.91
N ALA A 125 3.02 -12.18 -2.37
CA ALA A 125 4.03 -11.23 -2.82
C ALA A 125 3.76 -9.82 -2.29
N ALA A 126 4.83 -9.06 -2.04
CA ALA A 126 4.73 -7.65 -1.69
C ALA A 126 5.94 -6.86 -2.23
N LEU A 127 5.75 -5.56 -2.48
CA LEU A 127 6.89 -4.71 -2.81
C LEU A 127 7.76 -4.47 -1.58
N VAL A 128 7.12 -4.25 -0.43
CA VAL A 128 7.80 -3.93 0.82
C VAL A 128 7.25 -4.77 1.97
N VAL A 129 8.14 -5.18 2.87
CA VAL A 129 7.77 -5.83 4.14
C VAL A 129 8.40 -5.09 5.32
N LYS A 130 7.66 -4.98 6.41
CA LYS A 130 8.17 -4.39 7.65
C LYS A 130 8.85 -5.44 8.53
N PRO A 131 9.92 -5.06 9.26
CA PRO A 131 10.64 -6.02 10.12
C PRO A 131 9.79 -6.66 11.22
N TRP A 132 8.72 -5.98 11.64
CA TRP A 132 7.81 -6.42 12.71
C TRP A 132 6.58 -7.16 12.22
N SER A 133 6.47 -7.40 10.90
CA SER A 133 5.33 -8.14 10.35
C SER A 133 5.24 -9.55 10.93
N ILE A 134 4.03 -9.96 11.31
CA ILE A 134 3.73 -11.31 11.83
C ILE A 134 3.77 -12.37 10.73
N ILE A 135 3.71 -11.98 9.46
CA ILE A 135 3.81 -12.87 8.30
C ILE A 135 4.84 -12.31 7.32
N ASN A 136 5.72 -13.17 6.84
CA ASN A 136 6.60 -12.83 5.73
C ASN A 136 5.95 -13.32 4.44
N PRO A 137 5.76 -12.45 3.43
CA PRO A 137 5.31 -12.91 2.12
C PRO A 137 6.38 -13.85 1.49
N ASP A 138 5.93 -14.77 0.64
CA ASP A 138 6.85 -15.70 -0.06
C ASP A 138 7.87 -14.93 -0.91
N PHE A 139 7.43 -13.82 -1.52
CA PHE A 139 8.25 -12.97 -2.37
C PHE A 139 8.15 -11.51 -1.94
N TYR A 140 9.28 -10.84 -1.82
CA TYR A 140 9.29 -9.39 -1.57
C TYR A 140 10.57 -8.73 -2.08
N ALA A 141 10.45 -7.46 -2.44
CA ALA A 141 11.57 -6.73 -3.02
C ALA A 141 12.44 -6.03 -1.97
N LEU A 142 11.83 -5.49 -0.91
CA LEU A 142 12.49 -4.65 0.07
C LEU A 142 11.97 -4.89 1.49
N LYS A 143 12.88 -4.90 2.47
CA LYS A 143 12.56 -4.88 3.90
C LYS A 143 13.03 -3.57 4.51
N THR A 144 12.14 -2.83 5.20
CA THR A 144 12.49 -1.52 5.79
C THR A 144 11.60 -1.16 6.96
N ASP A 145 12.18 -0.47 7.96
CA ASP A 145 11.47 0.15 9.09
C ASP A 145 10.89 1.54 8.74
N ALA A 146 11.34 2.15 7.64
CA ALA A 146 10.91 3.48 7.23
C ALA A 146 9.43 3.50 6.83
N TRP A 147 8.74 4.63 7.06
CA TRP A 147 7.41 4.85 6.51
C TRP A 147 7.51 4.98 4.99
N VAL A 148 6.88 4.06 4.28
CA VAL A 148 6.90 4.04 2.81
C VAL A 148 5.81 4.96 2.29
N ILE A 149 6.18 5.83 1.34
CA ILE A 149 5.24 6.70 0.63
C ILE A 149 5.19 6.25 -0.82
N PHE A 150 4.09 5.64 -1.20
CA PHE A 150 3.86 5.26 -2.58
C PHE A 150 3.34 6.44 -3.41
N PRO A 151 3.56 6.46 -4.74
CA PRO A 151 3.14 7.57 -5.60
C PRO A 151 1.61 7.75 -5.68
N TRP A 152 0.81 6.77 -5.30
CA TRP A 152 -0.66 6.84 -5.24
C TRP A 152 -1.21 7.29 -3.88
N GLU A 153 -0.36 7.42 -2.83
CA GLU A 153 -0.76 7.74 -1.45
C GLU A 153 -0.37 9.15 -0.99
N ILE A 154 0.14 9.99 -1.90
CA ILE A 154 0.64 11.34 -1.56
C ILE A 154 -0.40 12.14 -0.77
N ARG A 155 -1.68 12.07 -1.16
CA ARG A 155 -2.75 12.80 -0.49
C ARG A 155 -2.99 12.30 0.93
N GLU A 156 -3.00 11.00 1.13
CA GLU A 156 -3.18 10.35 2.42
C GLU A 156 -2.03 10.69 3.36
N THR A 157 -0.81 10.54 2.87
CA THR A 157 0.42 10.91 3.58
C THR A 157 0.41 12.39 4.01
N VAL A 158 0.08 13.32 3.11
CA VAL A 158 0.01 14.76 3.45
C VAL A 158 -1.03 15.03 4.53
N LYS A 159 -2.21 14.35 4.48
CA LYS A 159 -3.23 14.46 5.53
C LYS A 159 -2.72 14.00 6.88
N GLU A 160 -2.07 12.85 6.94
CA GLU A 160 -1.54 12.30 8.20
C GLU A 160 -0.43 13.17 8.79
N ILE A 161 0.45 13.71 7.95
CA ILE A 161 1.49 14.65 8.40
C ILE A 161 0.87 15.94 8.95
N LEU A 162 -0.13 16.51 8.27
CA LEU A 162 -0.84 17.70 8.76
C LEU A 162 -1.47 17.45 10.13
N LYS A 163 -2.08 16.27 10.35
CA LYS A 163 -2.65 15.88 11.65
C LYS A 163 -1.55 15.76 12.71
N SER A 164 -0.48 15.02 12.44
CA SER A 164 0.61 14.76 13.40
C SER A 164 1.32 16.02 13.83
N LEU A 165 1.46 17.00 12.92
CA LEU A 165 2.07 18.29 13.19
C LEU A 165 1.09 19.37 13.72
N ASN A 166 -0.21 19.03 13.82
CA ASN A 166 -1.29 19.99 14.15
C ASN A 166 -1.27 21.24 13.24
N MET A 167 -0.96 21.06 11.94
CA MET A 167 -0.86 22.14 10.98
C MET A 167 -2.21 22.52 10.39
N SER A 168 -2.56 23.81 10.43
CA SER A 168 -3.77 24.33 9.80
C SER A 168 -3.47 24.88 8.40
N ILE A 169 -4.31 24.50 7.43
CA ILE A 169 -4.24 24.93 6.03
C ILE A 169 -5.29 26.01 5.67
N LYS A 170 -5.93 26.63 6.68
CA LYS A 170 -6.98 27.64 6.46
C LYS A 170 -6.45 28.89 5.73
N ARG A 171 -5.21 29.34 5.99
CA ARG A 171 -4.62 30.55 5.39
C ARG A 171 -3.79 30.19 4.15
N LYS A 172 -4.05 30.86 3.02
CA LYS A 172 -3.40 30.64 1.72
C LYS A 172 -1.89 30.90 1.78
N GLU A 173 -1.46 31.94 2.46
CA GLU A 173 -0.07 32.38 2.55
C GLU A 173 0.85 31.37 3.27
N LYS A 174 0.27 30.44 4.03
CA LYS A 174 1.04 29.40 4.75
C LYS A 174 1.29 28.14 3.94
N LEU A 175 0.60 27.92 2.80
CA LEU A 175 0.66 26.66 2.06
C LEU A 175 2.05 26.38 1.48
N GLU A 176 2.74 27.40 0.95
CA GLU A 176 4.11 27.27 0.42
C GLU A 176 5.09 26.80 1.51
N LYS A 177 4.99 27.41 2.70
CA LYS A 177 5.85 27.08 3.85
C LYS A 177 5.59 25.67 4.37
N ILE A 178 4.31 25.27 4.44
CA ILE A 178 3.90 23.91 4.81
C ILE A 178 4.40 22.90 3.77
N ALA A 179 4.25 23.21 2.48
CA ALA A 179 4.73 22.33 1.40
C ALA A 179 6.25 22.14 1.48
N GLU A 180 7.01 23.17 1.81
CA GLU A 180 8.45 23.09 1.97
C GLU A 180 8.84 22.19 3.16
N ILE A 181 8.18 22.34 4.31
CA ILE A 181 8.42 21.51 5.49
C ILE A 181 8.17 20.04 5.18
N ILE A 182 7.00 19.72 4.60
CA ILE A 182 6.62 18.34 4.25
C ILE A 182 7.59 17.76 3.20
N SER A 183 7.93 18.55 2.17
CA SER A 183 8.87 18.12 1.13
C SER A 183 10.25 17.77 1.70
N LYS A 184 10.80 18.60 2.59
CA LYS A 184 12.08 18.34 3.26
C LYS A 184 12.07 17.07 4.12
N GLN A 185 10.98 16.81 4.82
CA GLN A 185 10.87 15.63 5.70
C GLN A 185 10.64 14.33 4.94
N THR A 186 9.87 14.38 3.86
CA THR A 186 9.40 13.17 3.16
C THR A 186 10.16 12.86 1.88
N GLY A 187 10.85 13.83 1.29
CA GLY A 187 11.43 13.71 -0.05
C GLY A 187 10.40 13.82 -1.20
N LEU A 188 9.12 14.10 -0.90
CA LEU A 188 8.11 14.40 -1.91
C LEU A 188 8.44 15.69 -2.65
N LYS A 189 8.10 15.79 -3.93
CA LYS A 189 8.26 17.04 -4.68
C LYS A 189 7.36 18.14 -4.09
N LYS A 190 7.94 19.31 -3.82
CA LYS A 190 7.20 20.47 -3.27
C LYS A 190 5.96 20.82 -4.09
N SER A 191 6.05 20.70 -5.42
CA SER A 191 4.91 20.95 -6.33
C SER A 191 3.74 20.00 -6.12
N GLU A 192 4.01 18.70 -5.87
CA GLU A 192 2.97 17.69 -5.61
C GLU A 192 2.31 17.92 -4.25
N VAL A 193 3.11 18.20 -3.22
CA VAL A 193 2.63 18.55 -1.88
C VAL A 193 1.76 19.81 -1.94
N LEU A 194 2.22 20.86 -2.61
CA LEU A 194 1.49 22.12 -2.74
C LEU A 194 0.16 21.95 -3.48
N ARG A 195 0.16 21.16 -4.57
CA ARG A 195 -1.08 20.79 -5.28
C ARG A 195 -2.07 20.10 -4.34
N THR A 196 -1.59 19.13 -3.57
CA THR A 196 -2.42 18.40 -2.59
C THR A 196 -2.98 19.32 -1.53
N LEU A 197 -2.17 20.21 -0.95
CA LEU A 197 -2.61 21.18 0.05
C LEU A 197 -3.68 22.13 -0.50
N LYS A 198 -3.56 22.57 -1.75
CA LYS A 198 -4.58 23.42 -2.42
C LYS A 198 -5.92 22.69 -2.55
N ILE A 199 -5.90 21.38 -2.91
CA ILE A 199 -7.11 20.56 -3.00
C ILE A 199 -7.75 20.39 -1.61
N LEU A 200 -6.97 19.98 -0.61
CA LEU A 200 -7.45 19.77 0.76
C LEU A 200 -8.05 21.03 1.38
N ARG A 201 -7.49 22.20 1.06
CA ARG A 201 -8.03 23.49 1.52
C ARG A 201 -9.39 23.78 0.89
N LYS A 202 -9.56 23.56 -0.42
CA LYS A 202 -10.85 23.78 -1.11
C LYS A 202 -11.95 22.91 -0.48
N GLU A 203 -11.66 21.64 -0.18
CA GLU A 203 -12.62 20.74 0.46
C GLU A 203 -13.06 21.22 1.86
N LYS A 204 -12.12 21.76 2.67
CA LYS A 204 -12.45 22.33 3.99
C LYS A 204 -13.17 23.69 3.93
N CYS A 205 -13.22 24.33 2.79
CA CYS A 205 -14.00 25.56 2.60
C CYS A 205 -15.42 25.28 2.10
N LEU A 206 -15.67 24.01 1.68
CA LEU A 206 -16.98 23.55 1.18
C LEU A 206 -17.74 22.70 2.23
N SER A 207 -17.07 22.33 3.32
CA SER A 207 -17.63 21.66 4.52
C SER A 207 -17.76 22.64 5.68
#